data_9af74afa02f478d9b78499a8cdac450f
#
_entry.id   9af74afa02f478d9b78499a8cdac450f
#
_cell.length_a   1.000
_cell.length_b   1.000
_cell.length_c   1.000
_cell.angle_alpha   90.00
_cell.angle_beta   90.00
_cell.angle_gamma   90.00
#
_symmetry.space_group_name_H-M   'P 1'
#
loop_
_entity.id
_entity.type
_entity.pdbx_description
1 polymer ?
#
loop_
_entity_poly.entity_id
_entity_poly.type
_entity_poly.pdbx_seq_one_letter_code
_entity_poly.pdbx_strand_id
1 'polypeptide(L)'
;MWNDGHYLLWQHIVQLFYQDVENGLKLLPRLTFDHIKLTSYSTMRVNLAAQVLSTSVAAVLKTFSPPETAGTAKLCEMVDSFFDCLNVRSTQEHQRKRKPFLAPYTSTTDQRFDWLEGEFLTYLKEWKQSTLNRPGNFTANARSRMFLSWQTFEGMQITTHSVVEATKFLLEEGVEYVLTERFCQDVIEEYFGSQRKIGRRNDNPDIRMFGYNDNTIRIQRSVSCQSGNTRGRKDKRKAWVNVSNDPLPKRKRK
;
A
#
# COMPACT_ATOMS: atom_id res chain seq x y z
N MET A 1 -18.80 12.70 -1.66
CA MET A 1 -18.14 13.10 -2.92
C MET A 1 -19.10 12.87 -4.09
N TRP A 2 -18.82 13.43 -5.26
CA TRP A 2 -19.68 13.30 -6.44
C TRP A 2 -18.84 13.27 -7.71
N ASN A 3 -19.12 12.37 -8.64
CA ASN A 3 -18.41 12.23 -9.90
C ASN A 3 -19.40 11.89 -11.02
N ASP A 4 -19.54 12.74 -12.00
CA ASP A 4 -20.32 12.56 -13.24
C ASP A 4 -21.68 11.88 -13.02
N GLY A 5 -22.55 12.51 -12.21
CA GLY A 5 -23.88 11.98 -11.89
C GLY A 5 -23.93 10.96 -10.75
N HIS A 6 -22.81 10.40 -10.32
CA HIS A 6 -22.75 9.38 -9.28
C HIS A 6 -22.25 9.95 -7.94
N TYR A 7 -22.93 9.55 -6.86
CA TYR A 7 -22.44 9.85 -5.51
C TYR A 7 -21.42 8.78 -5.08
N LEU A 8 -20.33 9.26 -4.47
CA LEU A 8 -19.33 8.42 -3.80
C LEU A 8 -19.49 8.65 -2.30
N LEU A 9 -20.18 7.72 -1.64
CA LEU A 9 -20.58 7.88 -0.25
C LEU A 9 -19.99 6.80 0.64
N TRP A 10 -19.53 7.23 1.81
CA TRP A 10 -19.15 6.32 2.87
C TRP A 10 -20.32 5.42 3.33
N GLN A 11 -21.55 5.97 3.29
CA GLN A 11 -22.75 5.22 3.61
C GLN A 11 -22.93 3.95 2.76
N HIS A 12 -22.48 3.94 1.50
CA HIS A 12 -22.53 2.73 0.66
C HIS A 12 -21.71 1.59 1.27
N ILE A 13 -20.53 1.91 1.82
CA ILE A 13 -19.67 0.92 2.50
C ILE A 13 -20.27 0.49 3.83
N VAL A 14 -20.84 1.43 4.60
CA VAL A 14 -21.49 1.13 5.88
C VAL A 14 -22.70 0.22 5.68
N GLN A 15 -23.56 0.52 4.73
CA GLN A 15 -24.73 -0.29 4.41
C GLN A 15 -24.33 -1.68 3.96
N LEU A 16 -23.36 -1.77 3.04
CA LEU A 16 -22.82 -3.05 2.58
C LEU A 16 -22.28 -3.88 3.74
N PHE A 17 -21.53 -3.28 4.67
CA PHE A 17 -21.00 -3.97 5.84
C PHE A 17 -22.11 -4.56 6.73
N TYR A 18 -23.14 -3.79 7.05
CA TYR A 18 -24.23 -4.29 7.87
C TYR A 18 -25.04 -5.38 7.16
N GLN A 19 -25.31 -5.24 5.88
CA GLN A 19 -25.94 -6.29 5.08
C GLN A 19 -25.11 -7.58 5.07
N ASP A 20 -23.78 -7.47 4.92
CA ASP A 20 -22.89 -8.63 4.93
C ASP A 20 -22.83 -9.32 6.31
N VAL A 21 -22.97 -8.56 7.40
CA VAL A 21 -23.03 -9.11 8.76
C VAL A 21 -24.33 -9.86 9.00
N GLU A 22 -25.47 -9.37 8.46
CA GLU A 22 -26.79 -9.98 8.61
C GLU A 22 -26.96 -11.26 7.77
N ASN A 23 -26.25 -11.36 6.66
CA ASN A 23 -26.33 -12.45 5.69
C ASN A 23 -25.58 -13.70 6.14
N GLY A 24 -25.58 -14.21 7.29
CA GLY A 24 -25.03 -15.49 7.76
C GLY A 24 -23.69 -15.98 7.10
N LEU A 25 -23.53 -15.82 5.79
CA LEU A 25 -22.30 -16.07 5.03
C LEU A 25 -21.65 -14.75 4.66
N LYS A 26 -20.51 -14.43 5.29
CA LYS A 26 -19.78 -13.19 5.01
C LYS A 26 -19.08 -13.22 3.66
N LEU A 27 -19.49 -12.32 2.76
CA LEU A 27 -18.86 -12.11 1.47
C LEU A 27 -17.55 -11.30 1.63
N LEU A 28 -17.46 -10.43 2.63
CA LEU A 28 -16.34 -9.55 2.93
C LEU A 28 -15.73 -9.84 4.32
N PRO A 29 -15.13 -11.02 4.55
CA PRO A 29 -14.66 -11.44 5.86
C PRO A 29 -13.52 -10.55 6.42
N ARG A 30 -12.90 -9.71 5.59
CA ARG A 30 -11.87 -8.76 6.00
C ARG A 30 -12.42 -7.45 6.53
N LEU A 31 -13.68 -7.10 6.21
CA LEU A 31 -14.33 -5.93 6.78
C LEU A 31 -14.81 -6.26 8.20
N THR A 32 -14.42 -5.40 9.13
CA THR A 32 -14.74 -5.50 10.56
C THR A 32 -15.27 -4.17 11.07
N PHE A 33 -15.76 -4.14 12.30
CA PHE A 33 -16.20 -2.91 12.94
C PHE A 33 -15.11 -1.83 13.01
N ASP A 34 -13.81 -2.21 13.05
CA ASP A 34 -12.70 -1.27 13.04
C ASP A 34 -12.64 -0.42 11.76
N HIS A 35 -13.18 -0.93 10.64
CA HIS A 35 -13.28 -0.18 9.39
C HIS A 35 -14.40 0.85 9.41
N ILE A 36 -15.47 0.59 10.17
CA ILE A 36 -16.68 1.43 10.21
C ILE A 36 -16.61 2.43 11.37
N LYS A 37 -16.17 1.98 12.55
CA LYS A 37 -15.99 2.82 13.74
C LYS A 37 -14.52 3.18 13.89
N LEU A 38 -14.09 4.24 13.17
CA LEU A 38 -12.72 4.69 13.19
C LEU A 38 -12.38 5.37 14.52
N THR A 39 -11.27 4.96 15.11
CA THR A 39 -10.60 5.65 16.23
C THR A 39 -9.44 6.46 15.70
N SER A 40 -8.88 7.39 16.48
CA SER A 40 -7.69 8.17 16.09
C SER A 40 -6.51 7.26 15.71
N TYR A 41 -6.39 6.09 16.31
CA TYR A 41 -5.37 5.11 15.98
C TYR A 41 -5.68 4.36 14.69
N SER A 42 -6.94 3.95 14.47
CA SER A 42 -7.33 3.20 13.27
C SER A 42 -7.29 4.04 12.00
N THR A 43 -7.50 5.36 12.09
CA THR A 43 -7.39 6.28 10.94
C THR A 43 -5.99 6.35 10.34
N MET A 44 -4.94 6.01 11.11
CA MET A 44 -3.56 5.96 10.64
C MET A 44 -3.18 4.61 9.99
N ARG A 45 -4.07 3.62 10.01
CA ARG A 45 -3.80 2.28 9.51
C ARG A 45 -4.14 2.15 8.04
N VAL A 46 -3.15 2.30 7.16
CA VAL A 46 -3.28 2.18 5.70
C VAL A 46 -3.93 0.86 5.26
N ASN A 47 -3.67 -0.24 5.96
CA ASN A 47 -4.26 -1.53 5.64
C ASN A 47 -5.78 -1.55 5.76
N LEU A 48 -6.39 -0.76 6.66
CA LEU A 48 -7.84 -0.65 6.75
C LEU A 48 -8.40 0.06 5.51
N ALA A 49 -7.78 1.16 5.10
CA ALA A 49 -8.17 1.88 3.89
C ALA A 49 -8.05 0.98 2.64
N ALA A 50 -6.94 0.25 2.50
CA ALA A 50 -6.74 -0.67 1.39
C ALA A 50 -7.76 -1.83 1.35
N GLN A 51 -8.25 -2.28 2.52
CA GLN A 51 -9.28 -3.32 2.59
C GLN A 51 -10.65 -2.80 2.19
N VAL A 52 -10.98 -1.57 2.56
CA VAL A 52 -12.23 -0.90 2.17
C VAL A 52 -12.22 -0.57 0.66
N LEU A 53 -11.15 0.05 0.18
CA LEU A 53 -10.98 0.45 -1.22
C LEU A 53 -10.39 -0.71 -2.05
N SER A 54 -11.02 -1.88 -1.98
CA SER A 54 -10.55 -3.09 -2.66
C SER A 54 -11.51 -3.54 -3.76
N THR A 55 -10.98 -4.24 -4.75
CA THR A 55 -11.77 -4.88 -5.82
C THR A 55 -12.80 -5.86 -5.25
N SER A 56 -12.52 -6.50 -4.10
CA SER A 56 -13.52 -7.37 -3.44
C SER A 56 -14.74 -6.59 -3.00
N VAL A 57 -14.56 -5.42 -2.37
CA VAL A 57 -15.65 -4.53 -1.99
C VAL A 57 -16.39 -4.01 -3.22
N ALA A 58 -15.66 -3.61 -4.26
CA ALA A 58 -16.24 -3.16 -5.53
C ALA A 58 -17.12 -4.24 -6.17
N ALA A 59 -16.66 -5.50 -6.20
CA ALA A 59 -17.41 -6.61 -6.76
C ALA A 59 -18.73 -6.87 -6.01
N VAL A 60 -18.70 -6.83 -4.67
CA VAL A 60 -19.91 -7.01 -3.86
C VAL A 60 -20.88 -5.82 -4.03
N LEU A 61 -20.35 -4.57 -4.08
CA LEU A 61 -21.18 -3.40 -4.40
C LEU A 61 -21.87 -3.52 -5.76
N LYS A 62 -21.17 -3.98 -6.79
CA LYS A 62 -21.74 -4.14 -8.13
C LYS A 62 -22.80 -5.25 -8.21
N THR A 63 -22.63 -6.31 -7.42
CA THR A 63 -23.47 -7.50 -7.52
C THR A 63 -24.71 -7.43 -6.62
N PHE A 64 -24.56 -6.88 -5.42
CA PHE A 64 -25.59 -6.99 -4.37
C PHE A 64 -26.13 -5.64 -3.90
N SER A 65 -25.61 -4.53 -4.38
CA SER A 65 -26.03 -3.19 -3.96
C SER A 65 -26.81 -2.46 -5.09
N PRO A 66 -27.59 -1.44 -4.76
CA PRO A 66 -28.32 -0.65 -5.74
C PRO A 66 -27.39 0.03 -6.77
N PRO A 67 -27.88 0.33 -8.00
CA PRO A 67 -27.08 0.95 -9.05
C PRO A 67 -26.42 2.28 -8.66
N GLU A 68 -26.98 2.99 -7.68
CA GLU A 68 -26.44 4.25 -7.15
C GLU A 68 -25.05 4.10 -6.54
N THR A 69 -24.66 2.87 -6.15
CA THR A 69 -23.34 2.56 -5.59
C THR A 69 -22.24 2.43 -6.64
N ALA A 70 -22.58 2.45 -7.94
CA ALA A 70 -21.64 2.22 -9.04
C ALA A 70 -20.42 3.16 -9.01
N GLY A 71 -20.62 4.44 -8.66
CA GLY A 71 -19.52 5.40 -8.51
C GLY A 71 -18.56 5.00 -7.40
N THR A 72 -19.07 4.55 -6.25
CA THR A 72 -18.26 4.07 -5.14
C THR A 72 -17.50 2.78 -5.51
N ALA A 73 -18.15 1.86 -6.22
CA ALA A 73 -17.53 0.63 -6.70
C ALA A 73 -16.39 0.94 -7.69
N LYS A 74 -16.60 1.85 -8.65
CA LYS A 74 -15.55 2.27 -9.60
C LYS A 74 -14.36 2.91 -8.88
N LEU A 75 -14.60 3.76 -7.88
CA LEU A 75 -13.51 4.33 -7.07
C LEU A 75 -12.70 3.23 -6.37
N CYS A 76 -13.36 2.24 -5.76
CA CYS A 76 -12.66 1.13 -5.10
C CYS A 76 -11.77 0.36 -6.09
N GLU A 77 -12.24 0.10 -7.31
CA GLU A 77 -11.44 -0.57 -8.34
C GLU A 77 -10.21 0.24 -8.75
N MET A 78 -10.41 1.53 -9.03
CA MET A 78 -9.32 2.40 -9.47
C MET A 78 -8.25 2.52 -8.39
N VAL A 79 -8.65 2.68 -7.11
CA VAL A 79 -7.71 2.80 -6.00
C VAL A 79 -7.03 1.47 -5.68
N ASP A 80 -7.73 0.32 -5.73
CA ASP A 80 -7.13 -1.00 -5.54
C ASP A 80 -6.05 -1.29 -6.58
N SER A 81 -6.34 -1.04 -7.85
CA SER A 81 -5.39 -1.21 -8.95
C SER A 81 -4.17 -0.30 -8.82
N PHE A 82 -4.39 0.97 -8.47
CA PHE A 82 -3.32 1.92 -8.17
C PHE A 82 -2.45 1.43 -7.01
N PHE A 83 -3.07 1.02 -5.90
CA PHE A 83 -2.36 0.50 -4.74
C PHE A 83 -1.56 -0.77 -5.06
N ASP A 84 -2.11 -1.68 -5.87
CA ASP A 84 -1.43 -2.90 -6.29
C ASP A 84 -0.18 -2.57 -7.13
N CYS A 85 -0.25 -1.61 -8.06
CA CYS A 85 0.91 -1.16 -8.85
C CYS A 85 2.06 -0.64 -7.98
N LEU A 86 1.74 0.04 -6.89
CA LEU A 86 2.72 0.67 -5.98
C LEU A 86 3.23 -0.27 -4.88
N ASN A 87 2.60 -1.42 -4.66
CA ASN A 87 2.90 -2.33 -3.56
C ASN A 87 3.27 -3.74 -4.02
N VAL A 88 3.98 -3.84 -5.13
CA VAL A 88 4.54 -5.10 -5.60
C VAL A 88 5.63 -5.57 -4.63
N ARG A 89 5.39 -6.68 -3.93
CA ARG A 89 6.23 -7.18 -2.82
C ARG A 89 7.10 -8.38 -3.17
N SER A 90 6.62 -9.21 -4.09
CA SER A 90 7.34 -10.42 -4.48
C SER A 90 7.01 -10.83 -5.90
N THR A 91 7.88 -11.66 -6.47
CA THR A 91 7.73 -12.18 -7.84
C THR A 91 6.57 -13.16 -8.00
N GLN A 92 6.00 -13.69 -6.92
CA GLN A 92 4.96 -14.74 -6.97
C GLN A 92 3.60 -14.28 -6.43
N GLU A 93 3.51 -13.08 -5.87
CA GLU A 93 2.30 -12.62 -5.19
C GLU A 93 1.12 -12.46 -6.15
N HIS A 94 1.38 -11.97 -7.36
CA HIS A 94 0.38 -11.79 -8.41
C HIS A 94 -0.31 -13.12 -8.80
N GLN A 95 0.42 -14.23 -8.87
CA GLN A 95 -0.13 -15.55 -9.16
C GLN A 95 -0.97 -16.05 -7.99
N ARG A 96 -0.43 -15.97 -6.76
CA ARG A 96 -1.12 -16.44 -5.55
C ARG A 96 -2.42 -15.70 -5.29
N LYS A 97 -2.43 -14.37 -5.51
CA LYS A 97 -3.61 -13.52 -5.28
C LYS A 97 -4.49 -13.38 -6.52
N ARG A 98 -4.07 -13.88 -7.68
CA ARG A 98 -4.73 -13.69 -8.98
C ARG A 98 -4.95 -12.21 -9.32
N LYS A 99 -3.96 -11.37 -9.01
CA LYS A 99 -3.99 -9.92 -9.24
C LYS A 99 -2.84 -9.55 -10.18
N PRO A 100 -3.11 -9.27 -11.47
CA PRO A 100 -2.06 -9.00 -12.46
C PRO A 100 -1.25 -7.74 -12.14
N PHE A 101 -1.87 -6.72 -11.53
CA PHE A 101 -1.21 -5.47 -11.15
C PHE A 101 -0.13 -5.64 -10.07
N LEU A 102 -0.12 -6.78 -9.33
CA LEU A 102 0.94 -7.14 -8.38
C LEU A 102 2.12 -7.89 -9.02
N ALA A 103 2.16 -8.03 -10.35
CA ALA A 103 3.31 -8.66 -11.01
C ALA A 103 4.58 -7.78 -10.85
N PRO A 104 5.79 -8.38 -10.75
CA PRO A 104 7.01 -7.61 -10.77
C PRO A 104 7.13 -6.84 -12.09
N TYR A 105 7.71 -5.66 -12.06
CA TYR A 105 8.02 -4.92 -13.28
C TYR A 105 9.30 -5.47 -13.88
N THR A 106 9.22 -5.93 -15.13
CA THR A 106 10.34 -6.56 -15.85
C THR A 106 10.64 -5.91 -17.20
N SER A 107 9.81 -4.95 -17.65
CA SER A 107 9.97 -4.26 -18.92
C SER A 107 9.70 -2.78 -18.76
N THR A 108 10.45 -1.95 -19.47
CA THR A 108 10.22 -0.50 -19.59
C THR A 108 8.96 -0.15 -20.38
N THR A 109 8.35 -1.13 -21.08
CA THR A 109 7.10 -1.01 -21.83
C THR A 109 5.93 -1.74 -21.14
N ASP A 110 5.96 -1.86 -19.81
CA ASP A 110 4.90 -2.50 -19.05
C ASP A 110 3.58 -1.70 -19.18
N GLN A 111 2.49 -2.36 -19.56
CA GLN A 111 1.17 -1.76 -19.77
C GLN A 111 0.62 -1.02 -18.55
N ARG A 112 1.09 -1.34 -17.35
CA ARG A 112 0.69 -0.65 -16.12
C ARG A 112 1.19 0.80 -16.08
N PHE A 113 2.26 1.13 -16.78
CA PHE A 113 2.71 2.53 -16.90
C PHE A 113 1.67 3.35 -17.68
N ASP A 114 1.18 2.83 -18.81
CA ASP A 114 0.13 3.48 -19.59
C ASP A 114 -1.18 3.57 -18.80
N TRP A 115 -1.49 2.53 -18.03
CA TRP A 115 -2.66 2.55 -17.16
C TRP A 115 -2.54 3.61 -16.05
N LEU A 116 -1.38 3.70 -15.38
CA LEU A 116 -1.13 4.66 -14.31
C LEU A 116 -1.21 6.12 -14.81
N GLU A 117 -0.49 6.44 -15.86
CA GLU A 117 -0.39 7.82 -16.39
C GLU A 117 -1.59 8.19 -17.28
N GLY A 118 -2.10 7.23 -18.05
CA GLY A 118 -3.23 7.41 -18.95
C GLY A 118 -4.57 7.25 -18.23
N GLU A 119 -4.93 6.03 -17.85
CA GLU A 119 -6.29 5.73 -17.36
C GLU A 119 -6.54 6.27 -15.93
N PHE A 120 -5.63 5.98 -14.99
CA PHE A 120 -5.82 6.38 -13.58
C PHE A 120 -5.78 7.90 -13.40
N LEU A 121 -4.76 8.58 -13.92
CA LEU A 121 -4.68 10.04 -13.80
C LEU A 121 -5.77 10.76 -14.59
N THR A 122 -6.21 10.22 -15.75
CA THR A 122 -7.34 10.75 -16.50
C THR A 122 -8.63 10.63 -15.71
N TYR A 123 -8.90 9.46 -15.10
CA TYR A 123 -10.05 9.29 -14.20
C TYR A 123 -10.09 10.36 -13.09
N LEU A 124 -8.97 10.66 -12.46
CA LEU A 124 -8.92 11.71 -11.42
C LEU A 124 -9.13 13.11 -11.99
N LYS A 125 -8.57 13.42 -13.17
CA LYS A 125 -8.74 14.72 -13.83
C LYS A 125 -10.18 14.93 -14.28
N GLU A 126 -10.79 13.92 -14.89
CA GLU A 126 -12.20 13.94 -15.30
C GLU A 126 -13.14 14.09 -14.11
N TRP A 127 -12.88 13.38 -13.03
CA TRP A 127 -13.62 13.53 -11.78
C TRP A 127 -13.54 14.97 -11.25
N LYS A 128 -12.34 15.55 -11.18
CA LYS A 128 -12.17 16.94 -10.78
C LYS A 128 -12.96 17.88 -11.69
N GLN A 129 -12.88 17.69 -13.02
CA GLN A 129 -13.58 18.52 -13.98
C GLN A 129 -15.11 18.37 -13.86
N SER A 130 -15.60 17.15 -13.64
CA SER A 130 -17.05 16.91 -13.44
C SER A 130 -17.58 17.68 -12.23
N THR A 131 -16.81 17.78 -11.13
CA THR A 131 -17.24 18.56 -9.96
C THR A 131 -17.29 20.05 -10.22
N LEU A 132 -16.40 20.57 -11.07
CA LEU A 132 -16.42 21.99 -11.48
C LEU A 132 -17.64 22.27 -12.37
N ASN A 133 -17.97 21.36 -13.26
CA ASN A 133 -19.06 21.49 -14.21
C ASN A 133 -20.44 21.12 -13.63
N ARG A 134 -20.49 20.61 -12.39
CA ARG A 134 -21.76 20.20 -11.78
C ARG A 134 -22.75 21.36 -11.75
N PRO A 135 -23.95 21.20 -12.35
CA PRO A 135 -24.99 22.24 -12.33
C PRO A 135 -25.53 22.46 -10.91
N GLY A 136 -25.87 23.71 -10.58
CA GLY A 136 -26.40 24.13 -9.29
C GLY A 136 -25.52 25.15 -8.58
N ASN A 137 -26.12 25.86 -7.63
CA ASN A 137 -25.45 26.88 -6.82
C ASN A 137 -24.74 26.22 -5.64
N PHE A 138 -23.45 25.98 -5.77
CA PHE A 138 -22.61 25.42 -4.70
C PHE A 138 -21.58 26.46 -4.25
N THR A 139 -21.39 26.59 -2.95
CA THR A 139 -20.27 27.35 -2.42
C THR A 139 -18.95 26.69 -2.79
N ALA A 140 -17.85 27.45 -2.83
CA ALA A 140 -16.52 26.89 -3.11
C ALA A 140 -16.14 25.74 -2.15
N ASN A 141 -16.50 25.85 -0.87
CA ASN A 141 -16.28 24.82 0.13
C ASN A 141 -17.16 23.56 -0.12
N ALA A 142 -18.42 23.73 -0.51
CA ALA A 142 -19.28 22.59 -0.87
C ALA A 142 -18.75 21.87 -2.11
N ARG A 143 -18.26 22.60 -3.10
CA ARG A 143 -17.70 22.05 -4.34
C ARG A 143 -16.37 21.32 -4.07
N SER A 144 -15.49 21.87 -3.23
CA SER A 144 -14.22 21.21 -2.88
C SER A 144 -14.42 19.87 -2.15
N ARG A 145 -15.51 19.71 -1.39
CA ARG A 145 -15.87 18.44 -0.72
C ARG A 145 -16.40 17.36 -1.66
N MET A 146 -16.65 17.68 -2.92
CA MET A 146 -17.10 16.71 -3.94
C MET A 146 -15.96 15.91 -4.53
N PHE A 147 -14.72 16.36 -4.36
CA PHE A 147 -13.49 15.74 -4.86
C PHE A 147 -12.52 15.41 -3.71
N LEU A 148 -11.39 14.86 -4.04
CA LEU A 148 -10.28 14.63 -3.12
C LEU A 148 -9.70 15.96 -2.63
N SER A 149 -9.02 15.93 -1.48
CA SER A 149 -8.24 17.11 -1.05
C SER A 149 -7.15 17.42 -2.08
N TRP A 150 -6.78 18.69 -2.17
CA TRP A 150 -5.71 19.13 -3.06
C TRP A 150 -4.42 18.34 -2.84
N GLN A 151 -4.03 18.16 -1.59
CA GLN A 151 -2.82 17.42 -1.21
C GLN A 151 -2.88 15.95 -1.66
N THR A 152 -4.04 15.31 -1.51
CA THR A 152 -4.21 13.91 -1.94
C THR A 152 -4.11 13.78 -3.47
N PHE A 153 -4.77 14.68 -4.19
CA PHE A 153 -4.76 14.65 -5.65
C PHE A 153 -3.36 14.90 -6.21
N GLU A 154 -2.67 15.92 -5.73
CA GLU A 154 -1.30 16.24 -6.14
C GLU A 154 -0.33 15.12 -5.74
N GLY A 155 -0.45 14.61 -4.51
CA GLY A 155 0.35 13.49 -4.04
C GLY A 155 0.20 12.24 -4.91
N MET A 156 -1.01 11.91 -5.35
CA MET A 156 -1.24 10.80 -6.29
C MET A 156 -0.57 11.04 -7.65
N GLN A 157 -0.61 12.28 -8.19
CA GLN A 157 0.06 12.62 -9.45
C GLN A 157 1.59 12.49 -9.32
N ILE A 158 2.17 13.09 -8.29
CA ILE A 158 3.62 13.01 -8.03
C ILE A 158 4.05 11.55 -7.86
N THR A 159 3.33 10.78 -7.05
CA THR A 159 3.65 9.37 -6.79
C THR A 159 3.58 8.54 -8.06
N THR A 160 2.55 8.74 -8.89
CA THR A 160 2.40 8.04 -10.18
C THR A 160 3.63 8.27 -11.07
N HIS A 161 3.94 9.53 -11.36
CA HIS A 161 5.08 9.86 -12.24
C HIS A 161 6.41 9.40 -11.64
N SER A 162 6.63 9.61 -10.34
CA SER A 162 7.88 9.20 -9.68
C SER A 162 8.10 7.69 -9.71
N VAL A 163 7.05 6.89 -9.48
CA VAL A 163 7.18 5.43 -9.51
C VAL A 163 7.40 4.92 -10.92
N VAL A 164 6.71 5.47 -11.92
CA VAL A 164 6.90 5.10 -13.32
C VAL A 164 8.33 5.41 -13.76
N GLU A 165 8.80 6.64 -13.56
CA GLU A 165 10.15 7.06 -13.97
C GLU A 165 11.25 6.29 -13.22
N ALA A 166 11.12 6.13 -11.90
CA ALA A 166 12.10 5.38 -11.12
C ALA A 166 12.14 3.89 -11.53
N THR A 167 11.01 3.31 -11.86
CA THR A 167 10.94 1.92 -12.30
C THR A 167 11.58 1.73 -13.68
N LYS A 168 11.25 2.61 -14.64
CA LYS A 168 11.86 2.60 -15.99
C LYS A 168 13.38 2.78 -15.89
N PHE A 169 13.83 3.77 -15.13
CA PHE A 169 15.25 4.03 -14.91
C PHE A 169 15.99 2.79 -14.38
N LEU A 170 15.47 2.14 -13.34
CA LEU A 170 16.11 0.94 -12.78
C LEU A 170 16.18 -0.22 -13.78
N LEU A 171 15.15 -0.41 -14.59
CA LEU A 171 15.14 -1.43 -15.63
C LEU A 171 16.11 -1.12 -16.77
N GLU A 172 16.28 0.15 -17.14
CA GLU A 172 17.27 0.63 -18.11
C GLU A 172 18.71 0.43 -17.61
N GLU A 173 18.94 0.61 -16.29
CA GLU A 173 20.22 0.31 -15.64
C GLU A 173 20.51 -1.21 -15.51
N GLY A 174 19.65 -2.07 -16.04
CA GLY A 174 19.86 -3.51 -16.10
C GLY A 174 19.38 -4.30 -14.88
N VAL A 175 18.54 -3.71 -14.04
CA VAL A 175 17.89 -4.44 -12.94
C VAL A 175 16.89 -5.43 -13.54
N GLU A 176 16.99 -6.72 -13.19
CA GLU A 176 16.18 -7.80 -13.75
C GLU A 176 14.67 -7.61 -13.51
N TYR A 177 14.30 -7.12 -12.33
CA TYR A 177 12.91 -6.79 -11.98
C TYR A 177 12.85 -5.76 -10.85
N VAL A 178 11.79 -4.97 -10.84
CA VAL A 178 11.53 -3.97 -9.80
C VAL A 178 10.30 -4.33 -8.96
N LEU A 179 10.45 -4.24 -7.64
CA LEU A 179 9.39 -4.41 -6.65
C LEU A 179 9.10 -3.05 -6.02
N THR A 180 8.00 -2.43 -6.40
CA THR A 180 7.67 -1.02 -6.06
C THR A 180 7.42 -0.78 -4.56
N GLU A 181 7.08 -1.81 -3.77
CA GLU A 181 7.03 -1.70 -2.30
C GLU A 181 8.35 -1.13 -1.72
N ARG A 182 9.46 -1.31 -2.43
CA ARG A 182 10.78 -0.80 -1.97
C ARG A 182 10.93 0.71 -2.06
N PHE A 183 10.04 1.39 -2.77
CA PHE A 183 10.04 2.86 -2.89
C PHE A 183 9.37 3.54 -1.68
N CYS A 184 8.74 2.78 -0.77
CA CYS A 184 8.14 3.34 0.43
C CYS A 184 9.19 3.66 1.51
N GLN A 185 8.82 4.50 2.45
CA GLN A 185 9.67 4.94 3.56
C GLN A 185 9.80 3.92 4.70
N ASP A 186 9.10 2.79 4.64
CA ASP A 186 9.06 1.77 5.71
C ASP A 186 10.46 1.32 6.14
N VAL A 187 11.40 1.22 5.18
CA VAL A 187 12.80 0.84 5.46
C VAL A 187 13.49 1.87 6.34
N ILE A 188 13.22 3.16 6.08
CA ILE A 188 13.78 4.28 6.86
C ILE A 188 13.14 4.31 8.25
N GLU A 189 11.82 4.15 8.32
CA GLU A 189 11.08 4.11 9.59
C GLU A 189 11.52 2.92 10.46
N GLU A 190 11.75 1.75 9.87
CA GLU A 190 12.28 0.58 10.57
C GLU A 190 13.72 0.83 11.10
N TYR A 191 14.55 1.51 10.30
CA TYR A 191 15.87 1.90 10.71
C TYR A 191 15.84 2.84 11.92
N PHE A 192 15.06 3.92 11.87
CA PHE A 192 14.90 4.84 13.00
C PHE A 192 14.21 4.19 14.20
N GLY A 193 13.26 3.27 13.95
CA GLY A 193 12.68 2.43 15.00
C GLY A 193 13.73 1.57 15.72
N SER A 194 14.67 1.03 14.97
CA SER A 194 15.80 0.27 15.51
C SER A 194 16.78 1.16 16.30
N GLN A 195 17.07 2.36 15.79
CA GLN A 195 17.86 3.37 16.50
C GLN A 195 17.28 3.69 17.88
N ARG A 196 15.96 3.97 17.95
CA ARG A 196 15.28 4.25 19.23
C ARG A 196 15.28 3.05 20.19
N LYS A 197 15.14 1.82 19.68
CA LYS A 197 15.17 0.61 20.53
C LYS A 197 16.53 0.39 21.18
N ILE A 198 17.63 0.58 20.46
CA ILE A 198 18.99 0.42 20.96
C ILE A 198 19.31 1.54 21.97
N GLY A 199 18.88 2.76 21.73
CA GLY A 199 19.03 3.91 22.62
C GLY A 199 18.16 3.88 23.88
N ARG A 200 17.63 2.72 24.30
CA ARG A 200 16.75 2.56 25.46
C ARG A 200 15.52 3.48 25.45
N ARG A 201 14.87 3.59 24.30
CA ARG A 201 13.73 4.46 24.02
C ARG A 201 14.04 5.97 24.12
N ASN A 202 15.27 6.35 23.83
CA ASN A 202 15.58 7.76 23.64
C ASN A 202 15.06 8.22 22.28
N ASP A 203 14.05 9.08 22.29
CA ASP A 203 13.41 9.56 21.08
C ASP A 203 14.25 10.62 20.35
N ASN A 204 15.22 11.24 21.03
CA ASN A 204 16.12 12.26 20.48
C ASN A 204 17.60 11.88 20.75
N PRO A 205 18.16 10.89 20.04
CA PRO A 205 19.57 10.54 20.20
C PRO A 205 20.46 11.69 19.72
N ASP A 206 21.51 12.00 20.51
CA ASP A 206 22.56 12.89 20.03
C ASP A 206 23.42 12.21 18.95
N ILE A 207 24.31 12.97 18.30
CA ILE A 207 25.11 12.49 17.17
C ILE A 207 26.05 11.34 17.56
N ARG A 208 26.55 11.31 18.80
CA ARG A 208 27.38 10.21 19.31
C ARG A 208 26.57 8.96 19.48
N MET A 209 25.41 9.07 20.12
CA MET A 209 24.47 7.98 20.36
C MET A 209 23.98 7.39 19.02
N PHE A 210 23.68 8.27 18.06
CA PHE A 210 23.33 7.84 16.70
C PHE A 210 24.44 6.99 16.08
N GLY A 211 25.71 7.43 16.15
CA GLY A 211 26.85 6.69 15.60
C GLY A 211 27.05 5.32 16.27
N TYR A 212 26.96 5.25 17.61
CA TYR A 212 27.06 3.96 18.33
C TYR A 212 25.92 3.01 17.98
N ASN A 213 24.69 3.52 17.89
CA ASN A 213 23.52 2.73 17.52
C ASN A 213 23.64 2.24 16.07
N ASP A 214 24.11 3.09 15.14
CA ASP A 214 24.31 2.69 13.74
C ASP A 214 25.33 1.55 13.62
N ASN A 215 26.47 1.65 14.28
CA ASN A 215 27.45 0.57 14.31
C ASN A 215 26.87 -0.72 14.87
N THR A 216 26.06 -0.63 15.93
CA THR A 216 25.39 -1.79 16.53
C THR A 216 24.39 -2.42 15.55
N ILE A 217 23.59 -1.60 14.84
CA ILE A 217 22.64 -2.09 13.82
C ILE A 217 23.38 -2.78 12.68
N ARG A 218 24.50 -2.20 12.21
CA ARG A 218 25.33 -2.80 11.14
C ARG A 218 25.87 -4.16 11.56
N ILE A 219 26.41 -4.26 12.76
CA ILE A 219 26.93 -5.53 13.31
C ILE A 219 25.80 -6.55 13.45
N GLN A 220 24.66 -6.16 14.02
CA GLN A 220 23.50 -7.06 14.16
C GLN A 220 22.97 -7.56 12.80
N ARG A 221 23.02 -6.74 11.77
CA ARG A 221 22.63 -7.14 10.41
C ARG A 221 23.66 -8.04 9.74
N SER A 222 24.95 -7.88 10.05
CA SER A 222 26.03 -8.72 9.53
C SER A 222 26.13 -10.08 10.24
N VAL A 223 25.70 -10.15 11.51
CA VAL A 223 25.66 -11.39 12.29
C VAL A 223 24.29 -12.03 12.12
N SER A 224 24.10 -12.76 11.02
CA SER A 224 22.93 -13.64 10.91
C SER A 224 23.17 -14.93 11.69
N CYS A 225 22.25 -15.29 12.60
CA CYS A 225 22.26 -16.60 13.25
C CYS A 225 22.13 -17.69 12.18
N GLN A 226 23.15 -18.52 12.05
CA GLN A 226 23.08 -19.71 11.20
C GLN A 226 22.17 -20.75 11.86
N SER A 227 21.38 -21.45 11.04
CA SER A 227 20.42 -22.47 11.50
C SER A 227 21.17 -23.59 12.26
N GLY A 228 20.83 -23.82 13.49
CA GLY A 228 21.34 -24.97 14.25
C GLY A 228 21.47 -24.80 15.76
N ASN A 229 21.70 -23.59 16.29
CA ASN A 229 21.92 -23.39 17.72
C ASN A 229 20.88 -22.54 18.45
N THR A 230 20.06 -21.81 17.73
CA THR A 230 18.94 -21.05 18.29
C THR A 230 17.78 -21.11 17.33
N ARG A 231 16.58 -21.40 17.83
CA ARG A 231 15.34 -21.19 17.04
C ARG A 231 15.11 -19.69 16.90
N GLY A 232 15.85 -19.04 16.02
CA GLY A 232 15.54 -17.71 15.58
C GLY A 232 14.14 -17.71 14.95
N ARG A 233 13.34 -16.70 15.24
CA ARG A 233 12.10 -16.42 14.49
C ARG A 233 12.47 -16.52 13.01
N LYS A 234 11.79 -17.36 12.23
CA LYS A 234 11.95 -17.41 10.79
C LYS A 234 11.62 -16.02 10.25
N ASP A 235 12.64 -15.20 10.08
CA ASP A 235 12.50 -13.92 9.42
C ASP A 235 12.20 -14.23 7.96
N LYS A 236 11.00 -13.93 7.52
CA LYS A 236 10.55 -14.16 6.14
C LYS A 236 11.23 -13.19 5.16
N ARG A 237 12.14 -12.35 5.63
CA ARG A 237 12.91 -11.42 4.82
C ARG A 237 14.20 -12.08 4.39
N LYS A 238 14.36 -12.34 3.10
CA LYS A 238 15.64 -12.77 2.53
C LYS A 238 16.68 -11.68 2.84
N ALA A 239 17.75 -12.07 3.52
CA ALA A 239 18.88 -11.18 3.76
C ALA A 239 19.47 -10.75 2.41
N TRP A 240 19.83 -9.47 2.29
CA TRP A 240 20.47 -8.87 1.10
C TRP A 240 21.92 -9.30 0.89
N VAL A 241 22.45 -10.19 1.73
CA VAL A 241 23.80 -10.71 1.65
C VAL A 241 23.69 -12.20 1.36
N ASN A 242 24.46 -12.69 0.41
CA ASN A 242 24.69 -14.12 0.21
C ASN A 242 25.42 -14.66 1.44
N VAL A 243 24.66 -14.99 2.47
CA VAL A 243 25.18 -15.67 3.66
C VAL A 243 25.17 -17.14 3.35
N SER A 244 26.33 -17.79 3.38
CA SER A 244 26.43 -19.24 3.30
C SER A 244 25.50 -19.86 4.35
N ASN A 245 24.62 -20.74 3.88
CA ASN A 245 23.70 -21.51 4.74
C ASN A 245 24.37 -22.74 5.36
N ASP A 246 25.68 -22.84 5.24
CA ASP A 246 26.43 -23.97 5.79
C ASP A 246 26.36 -23.97 7.32
N PRO A 247 26.03 -25.08 7.94
CA PRO A 247 25.98 -25.17 9.39
C PRO A 247 27.36 -24.94 10.02
N LEU A 248 27.41 -24.21 11.12
CA LEU A 248 28.64 -24.01 11.88
C LEU A 248 29.26 -25.37 12.25
N PRO A 249 30.58 -25.51 12.14
CA PRO A 249 31.25 -26.75 12.49
C PRO A 249 31.00 -27.11 13.97
N LYS A 250 30.54 -28.32 14.21
CA LYS A 250 30.29 -28.82 15.57
C LYS A 250 31.58 -28.83 16.37
N ARG A 251 31.55 -28.22 17.56
CA ARG A 251 32.68 -28.25 18.52
C ARG A 251 33.01 -29.73 18.82
N LYS A 252 34.22 -30.20 18.48
CA LYS A 252 34.67 -31.52 18.90
C LYS A 252 34.74 -31.54 20.43
N ARG A 253 33.96 -32.41 21.06
CA ARG A 253 34.14 -32.73 22.47
C ARG A 253 35.50 -33.40 22.64
N LYS A 254 36.37 -32.82 23.47
CA LYS A 254 37.56 -33.50 23.94
C LYS A 254 37.17 -34.55 24.95
#